data_e025392eb129ebe07f0499add42a2221
#
_entry.id   e025392eb129ebe07f0499add42a2221
#
_cell.length_a   1.000
_cell.length_b   1.000
_cell.length_c   1.000
_cell.angle_alpha   90.00
_cell.angle_beta   90.00
_cell.angle_gamma   90.00
#
_symmetry.space_group_name_H-M   'P 1'
#
loop_
_entity.id
_entity.type
_entity.pdbx_description
1 polymer ?
#
loop_
_entity_poly.entity_id
_entity_poly.type
_entity_poly.pdbx_seq_one_letter_code
_entity_poly.pdbx_strand_id
1 'polypeptide(L)'
;MLITLLQRPGKVAAQEFSAALEQSLSKLIGELSASTRLVGFSANGWAKIEVDGEDAEVLIEIISRELGRAQTDINRIQAQESHYGIVDGVGHDLSVDIGIEKPSPLSVHLNMNGLRAQLCDGKPLSSHEIAELYCIHPGTRLAVRLTRLERETSTLEGWLADPQIQLFSGWISSHLDQIHVFDCSRPSLENAVRKASLERDVISVESSTLTTHSVVCKLGTDAIGLIPKLGSKLRKSQLEPFVPRRILKKCRPW
;
A
#
# COMPACT_ATOMS: atom_id res chain seq x y z
N MET A 1 -24.58 -3.39 -7.09
CA MET A 1 -23.40 -3.83 -7.90
C MET A 1 -22.33 -4.36 -6.96
N LEU A 2 -21.65 -5.49 -7.27
CA LEU A 2 -20.60 -6.09 -6.42
C LEU A 2 -19.21 -5.71 -6.95
N ILE A 3 -18.35 -5.19 -6.08
CA ILE A 3 -16.94 -4.88 -6.40
C ILE A 3 -16.00 -5.43 -5.31
N THR A 4 -14.76 -5.72 -5.71
CA THR A 4 -13.69 -6.12 -4.81
C THR A 4 -12.72 -4.96 -4.65
N LEU A 5 -12.40 -4.59 -3.42
CA LEU A 5 -11.49 -3.49 -3.09
C LEU A 5 -10.05 -3.99 -2.90
N LEU A 6 -9.06 -3.14 -3.17
CA LEU A 6 -7.66 -3.38 -2.81
C LEU A 6 -7.41 -3.04 -1.33
N GLN A 7 -8.29 -3.55 -0.46
CA GLN A 7 -8.23 -3.38 0.98
C GLN A 7 -8.40 -4.73 1.66
N ARG A 8 -7.50 -5.06 2.59
CA ARG A 8 -7.54 -6.30 3.37
C ARG A 8 -7.17 -6.04 4.83
N PRO A 9 -7.71 -6.83 5.78
CA PRO A 9 -7.49 -6.59 7.21
C PRO A 9 -6.04 -6.82 7.66
N GLY A 10 -5.24 -7.63 6.95
CA GLY A 10 -3.92 -8.05 7.44
C GLY A 10 -4.04 -8.70 8.82
N LYS A 11 -3.26 -8.22 9.79
CA LYS A 11 -3.33 -8.66 11.20
C LYS A 11 -4.25 -7.78 12.09
N VAL A 12 -4.90 -6.78 11.49
CA VAL A 12 -5.90 -5.96 12.21
C VAL A 12 -7.14 -6.82 12.49
N ALA A 13 -7.75 -6.64 13.66
CA ALA A 13 -8.97 -7.38 14.01
C ALA A 13 -10.07 -7.08 12.99
N ALA A 14 -10.82 -8.13 12.59
CA ALA A 14 -11.85 -8.00 11.56
C ALA A 14 -12.89 -6.91 11.87
N GLN A 15 -13.29 -6.78 13.14
CA GLN A 15 -14.21 -5.73 13.57
C GLN A 15 -13.62 -4.31 13.42
N GLU A 16 -12.35 -4.14 13.79
CA GLU A 16 -11.66 -2.85 13.66
C GLU A 16 -11.49 -2.46 12.18
N PHE A 17 -11.13 -3.43 11.33
CA PHE A 17 -11.06 -3.23 9.89
C PHE A 17 -12.41 -2.87 9.28
N SER A 18 -13.48 -3.61 9.62
CA SER A 18 -14.83 -3.35 9.11
C SER A 18 -15.30 -1.95 9.52
N ALA A 19 -15.09 -1.54 10.76
CA ALA A 19 -15.43 -0.21 11.24
C ALA A 19 -14.65 0.90 10.47
N ALA A 20 -13.35 0.69 10.22
CA ALA A 20 -12.53 1.62 9.45
C ALA A 20 -12.99 1.71 7.98
N LEU A 21 -13.37 0.57 7.40
CA LEU A 21 -13.90 0.52 6.04
C LEU A 21 -15.26 1.24 5.96
N GLU A 22 -16.20 0.93 6.86
CA GLU A 22 -17.51 1.59 6.92
C GLU A 22 -17.38 3.10 7.11
N GLN A 23 -16.50 3.55 8.00
CA GLN A 23 -16.24 4.97 8.20
C GLN A 23 -15.69 5.63 6.93
N SER A 24 -14.80 4.96 6.21
CA SER A 24 -14.24 5.48 4.96
C SER A 24 -15.29 5.53 3.87
N LEU A 25 -16.10 4.47 3.71
CA LEU A 25 -17.19 4.43 2.74
C LEU A 25 -18.25 5.49 3.02
N SER A 26 -18.65 5.68 4.29
CA SER A 26 -19.61 6.72 4.67
C SER A 26 -19.13 8.13 4.30
N LYS A 27 -17.83 8.41 4.41
CA LYS A 27 -17.26 9.69 3.97
C LYS A 27 -17.29 9.87 2.45
N LEU A 28 -17.09 8.77 1.69
CA LEU A 28 -17.10 8.80 0.22
C LEU A 28 -18.52 8.89 -0.34
N ILE A 29 -19.50 8.32 0.34
CA ILE A 29 -20.92 8.44 -0.02
C ILE A 29 -21.35 9.92 0.04
N GLY A 30 -21.02 10.64 1.12
CA GLY A 30 -21.35 12.05 1.26
C GLY A 30 -22.84 12.33 1.04
N GLU A 31 -23.14 13.12 -0.03
CA GLU A 31 -24.50 13.50 -0.41
C GLU A 31 -25.08 12.63 -1.57
N LEU A 32 -24.37 11.57 -1.99
CA LEU A 32 -24.82 10.69 -3.07
C LEU A 32 -26.01 9.83 -2.65
N SER A 33 -26.96 9.64 -3.56
CA SER A 33 -28.09 8.71 -3.41
C SER A 33 -27.64 7.27 -3.62
N ALA A 34 -26.72 6.80 -2.77
CA ALA A 34 -26.14 5.47 -2.85
C ALA A 34 -25.84 4.91 -1.46
N SER A 35 -25.78 3.60 -1.37
CA SER A 35 -25.45 2.86 -0.15
C SER A 35 -24.38 1.80 -0.42
N THR A 36 -23.65 1.43 0.62
CA THR A 36 -22.63 0.37 0.54
C THR A 36 -22.83 -0.63 1.66
N ARG A 37 -22.50 -1.89 1.38
CA ARG A 37 -22.53 -2.97 2.37
C ARG A 37 -21.31 -3.88 2.17
N LEU A 38 -20.56 -4.15 3.23
CA LEU A 38 -19.54 -5.19 3.24
C LEU A 38 -20.23 -6.56 3.17
N VAL A 39 -19.97 -7.31 2.09
CA VAL A 39 -20.56 -8.64 1.85
C VAL A 39 -19.66 -9.74 2.41
N GLY A 40 -18.35 -9.51 2.43
CA GLY A 40 -17.36 -10.49 2.89
C GLY A 40 -15.99 -10.22 2.31
N PHE A 41 -15.21 -11.29 2.20
CA PHE A 41 -13.85 -11.23 1.69
C PHE A 41 -13.64 -12.24 0.56
N SER A 42 -12.71 -11.96 -0.32
CA SER A 42 -12.26 -12.90 -1.35
C SER A 42 -11.37 -13.99 -0.74
N ALA A 43 -11.01 -14.99 -1.54
CA ALA A 43 -10.06 -16.03 -1.14
C ALA A 43 -8.70 -15.46 -0.70
N ASN A 44 -8.27 -14.33 -1.31
CA ASN A 44 -7.04 -13.62 -0.98
C ASN A 44 -7.22 -12.58 0.15
N GLY A 45 -8.38 -12.54 0.80
CA GLY A 45 -8.69 -11.63 1.89
C GLY A 45 -9.09 -10.21 1.46
N TRP A 46 -9.35 -9.94 0.17
CA TRP A 46 -9.81 -8.66 -0.32
C TRP A 46 -11.26 -8.39 0.08
N ALA A 47 -11.55 -7.19 0.56
CA ALA A 47 -12.91 -6.80 0.94
C ALA A 47 -13.83 -6.73 -0.29
N LYS A 48 -14.98 -7.39 -0.21
CA LYS A 48 -16.06 -7.35 -1.20
C LYS A 48 -17.21 -6.52 -0.68
N ILE A 49 -17.56 -5.48 -1.43
CA ILE A 49 -18.68 -4.61 -1.10
C ILE A 49 -19.75 -4.64 -2.18
N GLU A 50 -20.97 -4.53 -1.74
CA GLU A 50 -22.11 -4.25 -2.60
C GLU A 50 -22.40 -2.75 -2.58
N VAL A 51 -22.61 -2.17 -3.75
CA VAL A 51 -22.98 -0.76 -3.94
C VAL A 51 -24.33 -0.71 -4.63
N ASP A 52 -25.29 0.04 -4.09
CA ASP A 52 -26.65 0.17 -4.59
C ASP A 52 -27.12 1.63 -4.51
N GLY A 53 -28.05 2.03 -5.37
CA GLY A 53 -28.61 3.38 -5.45
C GLY A 53 -28.50 4.01 -6.83
N GLU A 54 -29.09 5.18 -6.97
CA GLU A 54 -29.11 5.93 -8.26
C GLU A 54 -27.69 6.38 -8.67
N ASP A 55 -26.87 6.78 -7.70
CA ASP A 55 -25.50 7.25 -7.91
C ASP A 55 -24.45 6.13 -7.75
N ALA A 56 -24.85 4.85 -7.82
CA ALA A 56 -23.95 3.72 -7.57
C ALA A 56 -22.70 3.71 -8.47
N GLU A 57 -22.84 4.05 -9.76
CA GLU A 57 -21.72 4.08 -10.71
C GLU A 57 -20.71 5.17 -10.34
N VAL A 58 -21.18 6.36 -10.00
CA VAL A 58 -20.35 7.50 -9.56
C VAL A 58 -19.61 7.13 -8.29
N LEU A 59 -20.32 6.54 -7.32
CA LEU A 59 -19.72 6.10 -6.07
C LEU A 59 -18.65 5.03 -6.30
N ILE A 60 -18.86 4.07 -7.22
CA ILE A 60 -17.87 3.04 -7.57
C ILE A 60 -16.59 3.67 -8.14
N GLU A 61 -16.69 4.71 -8.97
CA GLU A 61 -15.51 5.41 -9.49
C GLU A 61 -14.73 6.12 -8.36
N ILE A 62 -15.43 6.80 -7.46
CA ILE A 62 -14.83 7.47 -6.31
C ILE A 62 -14.13 6.43 -5.40
N ILE A 63 -14.81 5.36 -5.05
CA ILE A 63 -14.26 4.27 -4.25
C ILE A 63 -13.03 3.64 -4.94
N SER A 64 -13.10 3.41 -6.24
CA SER A 64 -12.01 2.82 -7.02
C SER A 64 -10.75 3.69 -7.00
N ARG A 65 -10.93 5.02 -7.04
CA ARG A 65 -9.82 5.98 -6.96
C ARG A 65 -9.22 6.05 -5.56
N GLU A 66 -10.03 6.12 -4.52
CA GLU A 66 -9.59 6.37 -3.15
C GLU A 66 -9.09 5.07 -2.46
N LEU A 67 -9.87 4.00 -2.52
CA LEU A 67 -9.58 2.73 -1.85
C LEU A 67 -8.92 1.69 -2.76
N GLY A 68 -8.96 1.90 -4.06
CA GLY A 68 -8.48 0.96 -5.06
C GLY A 68 -9.48 -0.15 -5.36
N ARG A 69 -9.52 -0.57 -6.62
CA ARG A 69 -10.35 -1.69 -7.09
C ARG A 69 -9.45 -2.84 -7.56
N ALA A 70 -9.74 -4.06 -7.10
CA ALA A 70 -9.02 -5.25 -7.49
C ALA A 70 -9.36 -5.69 -8.93
N GLN A 71 -8.36 -6.21 -9.64
CA GLN A 71 -8.49 -6.79 -10.97
C GLN A 71 -8.77 -8.29 -10.82
N THR A 72 -10.04 -8.67 -10.68
CA THR A 72 -10.42 -10.03 -10.30
C THR A 72 -10.27 -11.09 -11.40
N ASP A 73 -10.14 -10.68 -12.67
CA ASP A 73 -10.06 -11.56 -13.84
C ASP A 73 -8.89 -11.19 -14.74
N ILE A 74 -7.96 -12.13 -14.95
CA ILE A 74 -6.78 -11.95 -15.81
C ILE A 74 -7.16 -11.62 -17.26
N ASN A 75 -8.33 -12.06 -17.74
CA ASN A 75 -8.76 -11.81 -19.11
C ASN A 75 -9.13 -10.35 -19.37
N ARG A 76 -9.37 -9.57 -18.31
CA ARG A 76 -9.69 -8.14 -18.39
C ARG A 76 -8.46 -7.24 -18.30
N ILE A 77 -7.29 -7.82 -18.10
CA ILE A 77 -6.03 -7.09 -17.96
C ILE A 77 -5.28 -7.09 -19.28
N GLN A 78 -4.66 -5.97 -19.60
CA GLN A 78 -3.81 -5.83 -20.79
C GLN A 78 -2.35 -5.60 -20.40
N ALA A 79 -1.43 -6.02 -21.27
CA ALA A 79 -0.03 -5.67 -21.12
C ALA A 79 0.16 -4.14 -21.24
N GLN A 80 1.15 -3.61 -20.53
CA GLN A 80 1.47 -2.17 -20.41
C GLN A 80 0.48 -1.35 -19.56
N GLU A 81 -0.58 -1.94 -19.04
CA GLU A 81 -1.46 -1.27 -18.08
C GLU A 81 -0.76 -1.13 -16.71
N SER A 82 -1.12 -0.05 -16.02
CA SER A 82 -0.69 0.20 -14.65
C SER A 82 -1.81 -0.11 -13.67
N HIS A 83 -1.47 -0.86 -12.63
CA HIS A 83 -2.40 -1.26 -11.58
C HIS A 83 -1.81 -0.95 -10.22
N TYR A 84 -2.68 -0.66 -9.25
CA TYR A 84 -2.29 -0.72 -7.85
C TYR A 84 -2.40 -2.16 -7.34
N GLY A 85 -1.51 -2.53 -6.45
CA GLY A 85 -1.54 -3.80 -5.76
C GLY A 85 -0.92 -3.69 -4.37
N ILE A 86 -0.93 -4.77 -3.64
CA ILE A 86 -0.33 -4.87 -2.31
C ILE A 86 0.79 -5.91 -2.35
N VAL A 87 1.94 -5.56 -1.82
CA VAL A 87 3.05 -6.49 -1.67
C VAL A 87 2.61 -7.66 -0.81
N ASP A 88 2.76 -8.87 -1.32
CA ASP A 88 2.45 -10.11 -0.62
C ASP A 88 3.72 -10.91 -0.23
N GLY A 89 4.85 -10.62 -0.88
CA GLY A 89 6.11 -11.27 -0.57
C GLY A 89 7.34 -10.49 -1.02
N VAL A 90 8.41 -10.62 -0.23
CA VAL A 90 9.77 -10.16 -0.53
C VAL A 90 10.68 -11.38 -0.45
N GLY A 91 11.01 -11.94 -1.61
CA GLY A 91 11.88 -13.12 -1.74
C GLY A 91 13.05 -12.81 -2.66
N HIS A 92 13.36 -13.73 -3.60
CA HIS A 92 14.30 -13.47 -4.68
C HIS A 92 13.84 -12.27 -5.52
N ASP A 93 12.54 -12.23 -5.85
CA ASP A 93 11.85 -11.12 -6.51
C ASP A 93 10.78 -10.55 -5.57
N LEU A 94 10.26 -9.37 -5.92
CA LEU A 94 9.16 -8.76 -5.21
C LEU A 94 7.85 -9.20 -5.84
N SER A 95 6.89 -9.63 -5.01
CA SER A 95 5.59 -10.11 -5.45
C SER A 95 4.49 -9.13 -5.01
N VAL A 96 3.62 -8.74 -5.97
CA VAL A 96 2.55 -7.75 -5.76
C VAL A 96 1.21 -8.33 -6.22
N ASP A 97 0.29 -8.51 -5.27
CA ASP A 97 -1.07 -8.96 -5.53
C ASP A 97 -1.94 -7.77 -5.99
N ILE A 98 -2.41 -7.80 -7.23
CA ILE A 98 -3.33 -6.81 -7.82
C ILE A 98 -4.80 -7.25 -7.73
N GLY A 99 -5.07 -8.37 -7.05
CA GLY A 99 -6.40 -8.88 -6.76
C GLY A 99 -6.95 -9.87 -7.77
N ILE A 100 -6.12 -10.50 -8.60
CA ILE A 100 -6.57 -11.54 -9.54
C ILE A 100 -7.02 -12.77 -8.76
N GLU A 101 -8.25 -13.22 -9.03
CA GLU A 101 -8.84 -14.43 -8.46
C GLU A 101 -9.10 -15.51 -9.51
N LYS A 102 -9.27 -15.13 -10.78
CA LYS A 102 -9.63 -16.01 -11.88
C LYS A 102 -8.57 -16.02 -12.98
N PRO A 103 -8.19 -17.21 -13.49
CA PRO A 103 -8.69 -18.57 -13.13
C PRO A 103 -8.19 -19.06 -11.75
N SER A 104 -7.08 -18.52 -11.28
CA SER A 104 -6.49 -18.76 -9.95
C SER A 104 -5.88 -17.48 -9.42
N PRO A 105 -5.65 -17.35 -8.09
CA PRO A 105 -4.92 -16.23 -7.52
C PRO A 105 -3.53 -16.08 -8.13
N LEU A 106 -3.17 -14.87 -8.57
CA LEU A 106 -1.90 -14.56 -9.21
C LEU A 106 -1.37 -13.22 -8.74
N SER A 107 -0.05 -13.16 -8.57
CA SER A 107 0.67 -11.94 -8.24
C SER A 107 1.60 -11.52 -9.39
N VAL A 108 1.86 -10.23 -9.47
CA VAL A 108 2.83 -9.64 -10.40
C VAL A 108 4.23 -9.77 -9.81
N HIS A 109 5.16 -10.37 -10.54
CA HIS A 109 6.55 -10.47 -10.15
C HIS A 109 7.35 -9.28 -10.69
N LEU A 110 7.97 -8.53 -9.78
CA LEU A 110 8.89 -7.45 -10.11
C LEU A 110 10.31 -7.99 -10.01
N ASN A 111 10.94 -8.21 -11.16
CA ASN A 111 12.29 -8.77 -11.20
C ASN A 111 13.35 -7.81 -10.64
N MET A 112 14.41 -8.38 -10.07
CA MET A 112 15.46 -7.62 -9.39
C MET A 112 16.23 -6.67 -10.30
N ASN A 113 16.43 -7.01 -11.58
CA ASN A 113 17.14 -6.13 -12.50
C ASN A 113 16.34 -4.85 -12.77
N GLY A 114 15.03 -4.98 -12.93
CA GLY A 114 14.12 -3.84 -13.05
C GLY A 114 14.12 -2.95 -11.80
N LEU A 115 14.01 -3.55 -10.61
CA LEU A 115 14.03 -2.82 -9.34
C LEU A 115 15.37 -2.09 -9.11
N ARG A 116 16.50 -2.75 -9.41
CA ARG A 116 17.83 -2.13 -9.33
C ARG A 116 17.97 -0.95 -10.28
N ALA A 117 17.52 -1.11 -11.52
CA ALA A 117 17.57 -0.03 -12.52
C ALA A 117 16.70 1.16 -12.11
N GLN A 118 15.47 0.88 -11.60
CA GLN A 118 14.52 1.92 -11.27
C GLN A 118 14.80 2.65 -9.93
N LEU A 119 15.39 1.94 -8.95
CA LEU A 119 15.51 2.46 -7.58
C LEU A 119 16.95 2.71 -7.11
N CYS A 120 17.95 2.06 -7.74
CA CYS A 120 19.31 2.01 -7.21
C CYS A 120 20.39 2.22 -8.27
N ASP A 121 20.05 2.85 -9.40
CA ASP A 121 21.01 3.11 -10.48
C ASP A 121 21.80 1.86 -10.93
N GLY A 122 21.10 0.72 -10.99
CA GLY A 122 21.68 -0.58 -11.38
C GLY A 122 22.61 -1.22 -10.36
N LYS A 123 22.77 -0.66 -9.16
CA LYS A 123 23.65 -1.23 -8.13
C LYS A 123 23.19 -2.63 -7.70
N PRO A 124 24.11 -3.55 -7.41
CA PRO A 124 23.84 -4.95 -7.12
C PRO A 124 23.33 -5.15 -5.68
N LEU A 125 22.25 -4.45 -5.31
CA LEU A 125 21.56 -4.66 -4.04
C LEU A 125 20.63 -5.86 -4.15
N SER A 126 20.44 -6.57 -3.03
CA SER A 126 19.45 -7.66 -2.90
C SER A 126 18.03 -7.10 -2.81
N SER A 127 17.01 -7.97 -3.03
CA SER A 127 15.60 -7.63 -2.84
C SER A 127 15.32 -7.12 -1.43
N HIS A 128 15.90 -7.77 -0.42
CA HIS A 128 15.74 -7.38 0.98
C HIS A 128 16.36 -6.01 1.27
N GLU A 129 17.55 -5.70 0.73
CA GLU A 129 18.17 -4.39 0.92
C GLU A 129 17.36 -3.27 0.26
N ILE A 130 16.80 -3.50 -0.93
CA ILE A 130 15.93 -2.54 -1.60
C ILE A 130 14.63 -2.39 -0.80
N ALA A 131 14.02 -3.49 -0.38
CA ALA A 131 12.80 -3.49 0.40
C ALA A 131 12.99 -2.74 1.74
N GLU A 132 14.09 -2.97 2.45
CA GLU A 132 14.42 -2.25 3.70
C GLU A 132 14.60 -0.75 3.45
N LEU A 133 15.34 -0.36 2.39
CA LEU A 133 15.59 1.05 2.09
C LEU A 133 14.34 1.82 1.73
N TYR A 134 13.43 1.22 0.97
CA TYR A 134 12.21 1.84 0.46
C TYR A 134 10.96 1.48 1.29
N CYS A 135 11.12 0.80 2.43
CA CYS A 135 10.05 0.32 3.30
C CYS A 135 8.99 -0.49 2.55
N ILE A 136 9.45 -1.39 1.65
CA ILE A 136 8.59 -2.27 0.87
C ILE A 136 8.44 -3.58 1.63
N HIS A 137 7.30 -3.76 2.29
CA HIS A 137 6.98 -4.95 3.10
C HIS A 137 5.62 -5.52 2.70
N PRO A 138 5.30 -6.77 3.08
CA PRO A 138 3.94 -7.28 2.92
C PRO A 138 2.92 -6.29 3.52
N GLY A 139 1.93 -5.90 2.71
CA GLY A 139 0.99 -4.84 3.06
C GLY A 139 1.28 -3.47 2.44
N THR A 140 2.47 -3.23 1.87
CA THR A 140 2.78 -2.00 1.14
C THR A 140 1.95 -1.92 -0.15
N ARG A 141 1.26 -0.80 -0.37
CA ARG A 141 0.60 -0.51 -1.66
C ARG A 141 1.63 0.01 -2.66
N LEU A 142 1.68 -0.61 -3.83
CA LEU A 142 2.54 -0.19 -4.94
C LEU A 142 1.74 -0.02 -6.22
N ALA A 143 2.14 0.95 -7.05
CA ALA A 143 1.71 1.04 -8.43
C ALA A 143 2.70 0.28 -9.32
N VAL A 144 2.20 -0.69 -10.08
CA VAL A 144 2.98 -1.56 -10.96
C VAL A 144 2.48 -1.46 -12.40
N ARG A 145 3.39 -1.52 -13.38
CA ARG A 145 3.07 -1.60 -14.80
C ARG A 145 3.42 -2.99 -15.30
N LEU A 146 2.47 -3.67 -15.92
CA LEU A 146 2.67 -5.00 -16.47
C LEU A 146 3.56 -4.92 -17.71
N THR A 147 4.64 -5.69 -17.73
CA THR A 147 5.55 -5.80 -18.88
C THR A 147 5.34 -7.08 -19.66
N ARG A 148 4.92 -8.15 -18.96
CA ARG A 148 4.66 -9.46 -19.57
C ARG A 148 3.40 -10.05 -18.96
N LEU A 149 2.53 -10.55 -19.82
CA LEU A 149 1.28 -11.20 -19.48
C LEU A 149 1.16 -12.51 -20.27
N GLU A 150 1.45 -13.62 -19.65
CA GLU A 150 1.28 -14.95 -20.22
C GLU A 150 0.11 -15.67 -19.56
N ARG A 151 -1.01 -15.74 -20.27
CA ARG A 151 -2.24 -16.33 -19.75
C ARG A 151 -2.15 -17.85 -19.61
N GLU A 152 -1.42 -18.49 -20.54
CA GLU A 152 -1.26 -19.97 -20.56
C GLU A 152 -0.44 -20.46 -19.38
N THR A 153 0.67 -19.81 -19.08
CA THR A 153 1.56 -20.13 -17.95
C THR A 153 1.16 -19.45 -16.65
N SER A 154 0.13 -18.59 -16.69
CA SER A 154 -0.29 -17.79 -15.55
C SER A 154 0.86 -16.96 -14.97
N THR A 155 1.70 -16.38 -15.84
CA THR A 155 2.86 -15.59 -15.42
C THR A 155 2.61 -14.11 -15.66
N LEU A 156 2.81 -13.30 -14.63
CA LEU A 156 2.72 -11.86 -14.66
C LEU A 156 4.03 -11.24 -14.22
N GLU A 157 4.66 -10.49 -15.11
CA GLU A 157 5.85 -9.72 -14.76
C GLU A 157 5.58 -8.23 -14.93
N GLY A 158 6.21 -7.43 -14.10
CA GLY A 158 6.04 -5.99 -14.12
C GLY A 158 7.24 -5.22 -13.60
N TRP A 159 7.11 -3.92 -13.70
CA TRP A 159 8.01 -2.93 -13.13
C TRP A 159 7.20 -1.99 -12.24
N LEU A 160 7.87 -1.20 -11.42
CA LEU A 160 7.20 -0.09 -10.75
C LEU A 160 6.68 0.89 -11.80
N ALA A 161 5.44 1.33 -11.65
CA ALA A 161 4.86 2.34 -12.52
C ALA A 161 5.43 3.74 -12.21
N ASP A 162 5.42 4.64 -13.20
CA ASP A 162 5.98 5.98 -13.05
C ASP A 162 5.43 6.76 -11.84
N PRO A 163 4.12 6.68 -11.49
CA PRO A 163 3.61 7.33 -10.28
C PRO A 163 4.27 6.82 -9.00
N GLN A 164 4.65 5.52 -8.94
CA GLN A 164 5.34 4.96 -7.77
C GLN A 164 6.76 5.49 -7.66
N ILE A 165 7.46 5.59 -8.77
CA ILE A 165 8.83 6.15 -8.82
C ILE A 165 8.80 7.63 -8.42
N GLN A 166 7.82 8.39 -8.92
CA GLN A 166 7.62 9.80 -8.56
C GLN A 166 7.32 9.96 -7.06
N LEU A 167 6.51 9.08 -6.48
CA LEU A 167 6.21 9.08 -5.05
C LEU A 167 7.48 8.88 -4.21
N PHE A 168 8.28 7.87 -4.53
CA PHE A 168 9.54 7.62 -3.84
C PHE A 168 10.53 8.78 -4.02
N SER A 169 10.64 9.34 -5.23
CA SER A 169 11.48 10.51 -5.51
C SER A 169 11.03 11.73 -4.69
N GLY A 170 9.72 11.95 -4.57
CA GLY A 170 9.16 13.02 -3.73
C GLY A 170 9.51 12.84 -2.26
N TRP A 171 9.40 11.63 -1.72
CA TRP A 171 9.79 11.33 -0.34
C TRP A 171 11.29 11.56 -0.11
N ILE A 172 12.14 11.13 -1.04
CA ILE A 172 13.59 11.33 -0.95
C ILE A 172 13.95 12.82 -1.02
N SER A 173 13.33 13.56 -1.93
CA SER A 173 13.59 15.00 -2.14
C SER A 173 13.07 15.87 -1.00
N SER A 174 12.08 15.41 -0.24
CA SER A 174 11.59 16.12 0.95
C SER A 174 12.61 16.17 2.08
N HIS A 175 13.57 15.24 2.10
CA HIS A 175 14.52 15.03 3.19
C HIS A 175 13.87 14.75 4.56
N LEU A 176 12.58 14.45 4.58
CA LEU A 176 11.84 14.13 5.79
C LEU A 176 11.90 12.63 6.06
N ASP A 177 12.34 12.27 7.26
CA ASP A 177 12.23 10.89 7.71
C ASP A 177 10.75 10.52 7.90
N GLN A 178 10.39 9.25 7.66
CA GLN A 178 9.05 8.72 7.87
C GLN A 178 9.11 7.41 8.65
N ILE A 179 8.03 7.10 9.37
CA ILE A 179 7.83 5.78 9.97
C ILE A 179 6.62 5.14 9.27
N HIS A 180 6.87 4.08 8.50
CA HIS A 180 5.80 3.29 7.92
C HIS A 180 5.28 2.30 8.97
N VAL A 181 3.97 2.26 9.12
CA VAL A 181 3.28 1.46 10.14
C VAL A 181 2.31 0.53 9.43
N PHE A 182 2.52 -0.77 9.62
CA PHE A 182 1.72 -1.83 9.02
C PHE A 182 0.84 -2.51 10.08
N ASP A 183 -0.25 -3.10 9.65
CA ASP A 183 -1.22 -3.80 10.51
C ASP A 183 -1.77 -2.91 11.65
N CYS A 184 -2.15 -1.68 11.32
CA CYS A 184 -2.67 -0.70 12.26
C CYS A 184 -3.84 0.07 11.64
N SER A 185 -4.86 0.41 12.41
CA SER A 185 -5.87 1.36 11.97
C SER A 185 -5.41 2.80 12.23
N ARG A 186 -5.87 3.74 11.41
CA ARG A 186 -5.51 5.16 11.56
C ARG A 186 -5.85 5.73 12.94
N PRO A 187 -7.05 5.49 13.53
CA PRO A 187 -7.35 5.98 14.89
C PRO A 187 -6.41 5.41 15.95
N SER A 188 -6.04 4.12 15.82
CA SER A 188 -5.08 3.48 16.74
C SER A 188 -3.70 4.11 16.64
N LEU A 189 -3.24 4.44 15.42
CA LEU A 189 -1.96 5.11 15.19
C LEU A 189 -1.96 6.54 15.74
N GLU A 190 -2.98 7.35 15.44
CA GLU A 190 -3.10 8.73 15.94
C GLU A 190 -3.15 8.78 17.48
N ASN A 191 -3.84 7.82 18.10
CA ASN A 191 -3.86 7.68 19.54
C ASN A 191 -2.48 7.28 20.11
N ALA A 192 -1.75 6.40 19.42
CA ALA A 192 -0.40 6.01 19.80
C ALA A 192 0.59 7.18 19.73
N VAL A 193 0.52 8.01 18.67
CA VAL A 193 1.32 9.24 18.53
C VAL A 193 1.08 10.18 19.70
N ARG A 194 -0.20 10.43 20.07
CA ARG A 194 -0.55 11.26 21.23
C ARG A 194 -0.05 10.67 22.55
N LYS A 195 -0.27 9.38 22.79
CA LYS A 195 0.17 8.69 24.02
C LYS A 195 1.68 8.61 24.15
N ALA A 196 2.41 8.66 23.03
CA ALA A 196 3.86 8.71 23.02
C ALA A 196 4.41 10.15 23.11
N SER A 197 3.53 11.18 23.15
CA SER A 197 3.88 12.61 23.15
C SER A 197 4.75 13.01 21.96
N LEU A 198 4.48 12.46 20.77
CA LEU A 198 5.24 12.68 19.54
C LEU A 198 4.62 13.76 18.62
N GLU A 199 3.54 14.42 19.02
CA GLU A 199 2.84 15.42 18.21
C GLU A 199 3.75 16.60 17.80
N ARG A 200 4.78 16.89 18.60
CA ARG A 200 5.77 17.93 18.28
C ARG A 200 6.77 17.50 17.21
N ASP A 201 6.97 16.19 17.05
CA ASP A 201 7.95 15.60 16.15
C ASP A 201 7.33 15.15 14.81
N VAL A 202 5.99 15.14 14.72
CA VAL A 202 5.22 14.67 13.57
C VAL A 202 4.58 15.84 12.82
N ILE A 203 4.61 15.79 11.48
CA ILE A 203 3.91 16.72 10.58
C ILE A 203 2.51 16.18 10.30
N SER A 204 2.42 14.95 9.83
CA SER A 204 1.18 14.33 9.37
C SER A 204 1.20 12.81 9.55
N VAL A 205 -0.01 12.23 9.52
CA VAL A 205 -0.24 10.80 9.36
C VAL A 205 -0.95 10.61 8.03
N GLU A 206 -0.32 9.91 7.11
CA GLU A 206 -0.85 9.61 5.77
C GLU A 206 -1.24 8.14 5.70
N SER A 207 -2.29 7.82 4.94
CA SER A 207 -2.77 6.44 4.79
C SER A 207 -2.62 6.00 3.34
N SER A 208 -1.92 4.89 3.10
CA SER A 208 -1.85 4.25 1.80
C SER A 208 -2.93 3.17 1.63
N THR A 209 -3.31 2.52 2.72
CA THR A 209 -4.46 1.61 2.83
C THR A 209 -5.16 1.83 4.16
N LEU A 210 -6.24 1.09 4.45
CA LEU A 210 -6.92 1.14 5.76
C LEU A 210 -6.07 0.60 6.92
N THR A 211 -5.01 -0.15 6.61
CA THR A 211 -4.15 -0.82 7.61
C THR A 211 -2.68 -0.48 7.50
N THR A 212 -2.32 0.39 6.53
CA THR A 212 -0.92 0.82 6.32
C THR A 212 -0.85 2.34 6.25
N HIS A 213 0.00 2.92 7.09
CA HIS A 213 0.12 4.37 7.25
C HIS A 213 1.57 4.81 7.29
N SER A 214 1.81 6.08 7.04
CA SER A 214 3.11 6.74 7.18
C SER A 214 3.01 7.90 8.15
N VAL A 215 3.86 7.91 9.16
CA VAL A 215 4.05 9.06 10.07
C VAL A 215 5.18 9.89 9.53
N VAL A 216 4.87 11.07 8.99
CA VAL A 216 5.87 12.00 8.43
C VAL A 216 6.47 12.82 9.55
N CYS A 217 7.78 12.70 9.75
CA CYS A 217 8.51 13.40 10.79
C CYS A 217 8.86 14.83 10.38
N LYS A 218 9.01 15.72 11.35
CA LYS A 218 9.52 17.08 11.10
C LYS A 218 11.00 17.02 10.70
N LEU A 219 11.42 18.04 9.96
CA LEU A 219 12.82 18.17 9.56
C LEU A 219 13.75 18.18 10.80
N GLY A 220 14.76 17.33 10.74
CA GLY A 220 15.71 17.15 11.85
C GLY A 220 15.27 16.12 12.89
N THR A 221 14.07 15.56 12.79
CA THR A 221 13.64 14.45 13.65
C THR A 221 14.14 13.12 13.08
N ASP A 222 14.75 12.29 13.93
CA ASP A 222 15.23 10.96 13.56
C ASP A 222 14.11 9.92 13.74
N ALA A 223 13.58 9.40 12.65
CA ALA A 223 12.53 8.37 12.66
C ALA A 223 12.94 7.12 13.45
N ILE A 224 14.21 6.72 13.35
CA ILE A 224 14.73 5.52 14.05
C ILE A 224 14.62 5.71 15.56
N GLY A 225 14.96 6.90 16.07
CA GLY A 225 14.88 7.23 17.49
C GLY A 225 13.45 7.29 18.03
N LEU A 226 12.43 7.49 17.15
CA LEU A 226 11.02 7.50 17.54
C LEU A 226 10.39 6.11 17.60
N ILE A 227 10.91 5.12 16.85
CA ILE A 227 10.32 3.77 16.75
C ILE A 227 10.15 3.10 18.13
N PRO A 228 11.10 3.10 19.07
CA PRO A 228 10.91 2.48 20.37
C PRO A 228 9.74 3.10 21.16
N LYS A 229 9.56 4.42 21.09
CA LYS A 229 8.48 5.13 21.78
C LYS A 229 7.12 4.75 21.18
N LEU A 230 6.99 4.83 19.85
CA LEU A 230 5.77 4.53 19.13
C LEU A 230 5.43 3.02 19.23
N GLY A 231 6.41 2.14 19.03
CA GLY A 231 6.25 0.69 19.09
C GLY A 231 5.81 0.18 20.46
N SER A 232 6.19 0.86 21.56
CA SER A 232 5.69 0.54 22.89
C SER A 232 4.15 0.64 23.00
N LYS A 233 3.51 1.45 22.13
CA LYS A 233 2.06 1.67 22.07
C LYS A 233 1.38 0.84 20.97
N LEU A 234 2.15 0.33 19.98
CA LEU A 234 1.68 -0.41 18.82
C LEU A 234 2.32 -1.81 18.74
N ARG A 235 2.15 -2.62 19.79
CA ARG A 235 2.85 -3.91 19.96
C ARG A 235 2.54 -4.96 18.89
N LYS A 236 1.41 -4.83 18.17
CA LYS A 236 0.98 -5.77 17.14
C LYS A 236 1.32 -5.30 15.72
N SER A 237 1.74 -4.05 15.58
CA SER A 237 2.06 -3.42 14.29
C SER A 237 3.55 -3.51 14.01
N GLN A 238 3.89 -3.61 12.74
CA GLN A 238 5.26 -3.50 12.27
C GLN A 238 5.57 -2.04 11.95
N LEU A 239 6.74 -1.56 12.38
CA LEU A 239 7.20 -0.19 12.17
C LEU A 239 8.54 -0.21 11.44
N GLU A 240 8.62 0.53 10.33
CA GLU A 240 9.82 0.59 9.50
C GLU A 240 10.21 2.04 9.21
N PRO A 241 11.49 2.41 9.40
CA PRO A 241 11.95 3.76 9.16
C PRO A 241 12.32 3.98 7.69
N PHE A 242 11.66 4.89 7.01
CA PHE A 242 12.09 5.43 5.72
C PHE A 242 13.00 6.64 5.97
N VAL A 243 14.28 6.52 5.58
CA VAL A 243 15.31 7.53 5.84
C VAL A 243 15.95 7.96 4.52
N PRO A 244 15.56 9.12 3.94
CA PRO A 244 16.05 9.60 2.64
C PRO A 244 17.57 9.59 2.50
N ARG A 245 18.29 10.06 3.53
CA ARG A 245 19.76 10.10 3.53
C ARG A 245 20.43 8.73 3.39
N ARG A 246 19.79 7.63 3.85
CA ARG A 246 20.31 6.26 3.66
C ARG A 246 20.21 5.84 2.21
N ILE A 247 19.09 6.18 1.55
CA ILE A 247 18.83 5.89 0.15
C ILE A 247 19.81 6.67 -0.73
N LEU A 248 19.95 7.98 -0.51
CA LEU A 248 20.91 8.83 -1.24
C LEU A 248 22.34 8.30 -1.12
N LYS A 249 22.75 7.83 0.07
CA LYS A 249 24.07 7.25 0.27
C LYS A 249 24.26 5.93 -0.45
N LYS A 250 23.26 5.03 -0.43
CA LYS A 250 23.35 3.69 -1.02
C LYS A 250 23.01 3.64 -2.49
N CYS A 251 21.94 4.29 -2.92
CA CYS A 251 21.39 4.13 -4.26
C CYS A 251 21.68 5.33 -5.17
N ARG A 252 21.89 6.55 -4.62
CA ARG A 252 21.96 7.80 -5.39
C ARG A 252 20.84 7.88 -6.42
N PRO A 253 19.56 7.79 -5.99
CA PRO A 253 18.47 8.02 -6.90
C PRO A 253 18.61 9.46 -7.43
N TRP A 254 18.32 9.62 -8.72
CA TRP A 254 18.39 10.86 -9.47
C TRP A 254 17.70 12.04 -8.80
#